data_b83a1bc8cee956ab7417578b8a4c41ed
#
_entry.id   b83a1bc8cee956ab7417578b8a4c41ed
#
_cell.length_a   1.000
_cell.length_b   1.000
_cell.length_c   1.000
_cell.angle_alpha   90.00
_cell.angle_beta   90.00
_cell.angle_gamma   90.00
#
_symmetry.space_group_name_H-M   'P 1'
#
loop_
_entity.id
_entity.type
_entity.pdbx_description
1 polymer ?
#
loop_
_entity_poly.entity_id
_entity_poly.type
_entity_poly.pdbx_seq_one_letter_code
_entity_poly.pdbx_strand_id
1 'polypeptide(L)'
;MPFLIGRFMRKRNLLLFIILMLFPVLVFAKNDIYSKNADIYINKDGSANVTETWDVKGQDGTEWYIPLTNLGQSEILNYTVSMDGKDLKFKSWNIDESISQKAGYYGINYVNNGMELCFGKTDFKRHTFVIKYTITNFVFTTSDADVISWRIFEYQNSSTNWENFTVNIKSFYSFPDTLDVWGYGYKGYAYVKDGMIQMSNEGDMGTNYVVLQAKFPKGTFENLVTYSEFETFDDVKDMNDEGKFEYDYDLDNEYSNLSTLGKIWYIIKNIISTVFPFALFVWIAVMCTKPEFGYKDNKKLIRIIRQCLEIFLVIKIFIMQIHLFI
;
A
#
# COMPACT_ATOMS: atom_id res chain seq x y z
N MET A 1 51.27 10.20 35.99
CA MET A 1 50.60 10.58 34.72
C MET A 1 49.70 9.53 34.04
N PRO A 2 49.44 8.33 34.59
CA PRO A 2 48.53 7.38 33.94
C PRO A 2 47.02 7.64 34.22
N PHE A 3 46.70 8.39 35.27
CA PHE A 3 45.29 8.61 35.70
C PHE A 3 44.49 9.57 34.79
N LEU A 4 45.14 10.49 34.06
CA LEU A 4 44.51 11.45 33.20
C LEU A 4 44.08 10.84 31.84
N ILE A 5 44.84 9.85 31.36
CA ILE A 5 44.59 9.20 30.06
C ILE A 5 43.34 8.30 30.10
N GLY A 6 43.13 7.56 31.18
CA GLY A 6 41.95 6.72 31.35
C GLY A 6 40.64 7.52 31.47
N ARG A 7 40.71 8.73 32.05
CA ARG A 7 39.54 9.63 32.18
C ARG A 7 39.16 10.31 30.85
N PHE A 8 40.11 10.54 29.98
CA PHE A 8 39.89 11.13 28.66
C PHE A 8 39.30 10.09 27.67
N MET A 9 39.75 8.84 27.75
CA MET A 9 39.18 7.73 26.97
C MET A 9 37.74 7.41 27.35
N ARG A 10 37.39 7.44 28.64
CA ARG A 10 36.00 7.29 29.11
C ARG A 10 35.07 8.38 28.59
N LYS A 11 35.53 9.64 28.56
CA LYS A 11 34.72 10.76 28.07
C LYS A 11 34.51 10.69 26.52
N ARG A 12 35.51 10.25 25.79
CA ARG A 12 35.43 10.08 24.33
C ARG A 12 34.51 8.93 23.93
N ASN A 13 34.55 7.81 24.65
CA ASN A 13 33.65 6.67 24.46
C ASN A 13 32.22 7.00 24.86
N LEU A 14 32.06 7.81 25.94
CA LEU A 14 30.74 8.33 26.31
C LEU A 14 30.18 9.29 25.26
N LEU A 15 31.01 10.16 24.68
CA LEU A 15 30.60 11.07 23.60
C LEU A 15 30.21 10.32 22.32
N LEU A 16 30.98 9.28 21.96
CA LEU A 16 30.66 8.39 20.84
C LEU A 16 29.33 7.62 21.08
N PHE A 17 29.11 7.16 22.29
CA PHE A 17 27.86 6.48 22.69
C PHE A 17 26.66 7.45 22.64
N ILE A 18 26.84 8.69 23.11
CA ILE A 18 25.82 9.74 23.02
C ILE A 18 25.53 10.13 21.56
N ILE A 19 26.55 10.24 20.70
CA ILE A 19 26.39 10.50 19.26
C ILE A 19 25.65 9.33 18.58
N LEU A 20 25.94 8.08 18.95
CA LEU A 20 25.23 6.90 18.44
C LEU A 20 23.76 6.85 18.90
N MET A 21 23.48 7.29 20.13
CA MET A 21 22.11 7.39 20.68
C MET A 21 21.33 8.57 20.07
N LEU A 22 22.03 9.58 19.57
CA LEU A 22 21.46 10.75 18.88
C LEU A 22 21.21 10.51 17.38
N PHE A 23 21.67 9.37 16.83
CA PHE A 23 21.22 8.96 15.50
C PHE A 23 19.73 8.60 15.59
N PRO A 24 18.82 9.45 15.09
CA PRO A 24 17.42 9.09 15.06
C PRO A 24 17.33 7.87 14.14
N VAL A 25 16.89 6.75 14.69
CA VAL A 25 16.31 5.69 13.86
C VAL A 25 15.10 6.37 13.23
N LEU A 26 15.21 6.72 11.96
CA LEU A 26 14.08 7.21 11.18
C LEU A 26 13.12 6.04 11.05
N VAL A 27 12.30 5.86 12.05
CA VAL A 27 11.13 4.99 11.97
C VAL A 27 10.14 5.77 11.13
N PHE A 28 10.06 5.44 9.85
CA PHE A 28 8.95 5.92 9.02
C PHE A 28 7.69 5.29 9.59
N ALA A 29 6.88 6.12 10.21
CA ALA A 29 5.55 5.71 10.65
C ALA A 29 4.73 5.38 9.39
N LYS A 30 4.26 4.13 9.28
CA LYS A 30 3.37 3.69 8.21
C LYS A 30 1.95 3.61 8.75
N ASN A 31 0.99 4.09 7.97
CA ASN A 31 -0.40 3.81 8.26
C ASN A 31 -0.67 2.32 8.02
N ASP A 32 -1.46 1.69 8.87
CA ASP A 32 -1.88 0.30 8.72
C ASP A 32 -3.34 0.25 8.29
N ILE A 33 -3.64 -0.50 7.25
CA ILE A 33 -4.99 -0.89 6.80
C ILE A 33 -5.10 -2.39 7.02
N TYR A 34 -5.78 -2.79 8.09
CA TYR A 34 -6.00 -4.21 8.40
C TYR A 34 -7.02 -4.82 7.46
N SER A 35 -8.08 -4.07 7.15
CA SER A 35 -9.04 -4.47 6.14
C SER A 35 -9.80 -3.28 5.55
N LYS A 36 -10.16 -3.40 4.26
CA LYS A 36 -11.19 -2.61 3.59
C LYS A 36 -12.24 -3.56 3.05
N ASN A 37 -13.47 -3.43 3.50
CA ASN A 37 -14.57 -4.22 3.02
C ASN A 37 -15.58 -3.32 2.32
N ALA A 38 -16.08 -3.71 1.15
CA ALA A 38 -17.12 -3.00 0.43
C ALA A 38 -18.33 -3.90 0.19
N ASP A 39 -19.49 -3.47 0.67
CA ASP A 39 -20.78 -4.02 0.31
C ASP A 39 -21.48 -3.07 -0.66
N ILE A 40 -21.74 -3.53 -1.87
CA ILE A 40 -22.28 -2.74 -2.98
C ILE A 40 -23.64 -3.35 -3.38
N TYR A 41 -24.64 -2.50 -3.46
CA TYR A 41 -25.96 -2.88 -4.00
C TYR A 41 -26.28 -2.09 -5.27
N ILE A 42 -26.41 -2.79 -6.39
CA ILE A 42 -26.72 -2.20 -7.70
C ILE A 42 -28.25 -2.10 -7.86
N ASN A 43 -28.73 -0.90 -8.09
CA ASN A 43 -30.12 -0.60 -8.38
C ASN A 43 -30.47 -0.92 -9.84
N LYS A 44 -31.77 -0.96 -10.17
CA LYS A 44 -32.25 -1.23 -11.54
C LYS A 44 -31.76 -0.21 -12.57
N ASP A 45 -31.56 1.05 -12.15
CA ASP A 45 -31.09 2.15 -12.99
C ASP A 45 -29.56 2.18 -13.16
N GLY A 46 -28.86 1.13 -12.76
CA GLY A 46 -27.42 1.03 -12.83
C GLY A 46 -26.66 1.88 -11.81
N SER A 47 -27.34 2.61 -10.92
CA SER A 47 -26.68 3.25 -9.78
C SER A 47 -26.28 2.21 -8.73
N ALA A 48 -25.32 2.54 -7.87
CA ALA A 48 -24.87 1.65 -6.80
C ALA A 48 -24.84 2.36 -5.45
N ASN A 49 -25.41 1.70 -4.43
CA ASN A 49 -25.24 2.10 -3.03
C ASN A 49 -24.04 1.35 -2.46
N VAL A 50 -23.06 2.07 -2.02
CA VAL A 50 -21.79 1.56 -1.48
C VAL A 50 -21.73 1.75 0.01
N THR A 51 -21.33 0.73 0.72
CA THR A 51 -20.95 0.80 2.13
C THR A 51 -19.53 0.23 2.26
N GLU A 52 -18.56 1.07 2.57
CA GLU A 52 -17.21 0.62 2.88
C GLU A 52 -17.02 0.58 4.40
N THR A 53 -16.38 -0.49 4.86
CA THR A 53 -15.92 -0.61 6.25
C THR A 53 -14.41 -0.75 6.28
N TRP A 54 -13.74 0.23 6.87
CA TRP A 54 -12.29 0.28 6.98
C TRP A 54 -11.85 0.05 8.42
N ASP A 55 -11.01 -0.93 8.64
CA ASP A 55 -10.33 -1.17 9.91
C ASP A 55 -8.87 -0.70 9.75
N VAL A 56 -8.55 0.43 10.35
CA VAL A 56 -7.31 1.16 10.06
C VAL A 56 -6.66 1.70 11.31
N LYS A 57 -5.33 1.86 11.26
CA LYS A 57 -4.55 2.57 12.28
C LYS A 57 -3.70 3.65 11.61
N GLY A 58 -3.98 4.91 11.95
CA GLY A 58 -3.17 6.03 11.51
C GLY A 58 -1.84 6.07 12.27
N GLN A 59 -0.76 6.41 11.55
CA GLN A 59 0.54 6.72 12.15
C GLN A 59 1.11 8.01 11.58
N ASP A 60 0.55 8.49 10.45
CA ASP A 60 0.94 9.71 9.76
C ASP A 60 -0.27 10.35 9.07
N GLY A 61 -0.17 11.64 8.75
CA GLY A 61 -1.20 12.43 8.08
C GLY A 61 -2.39 12.76 8.99
N THR A 62 -3.26 13.64 8.51
CA THR A 62 -4.38 14.22 9.28
C THR A 62 -5.73 13.60 8.94
N GLU A 63 -5.80 12.82 7.86
CA GLU A 63 -7.04 12.29 7.29
C GLU A 63 -6.82 10.94 6.58
N TRP A 64 -7.93 10.26 6.36
CA TRP A 64 -8.10 9.22 5.37
C TRP A 64 -8.93 9.76 4.22
N TYR A 65 -8.79 9.22 3.03
CA TYR A 65 -9.61 9.60 1.89
C TYR A 65 -9.80 8.46 0.88
N ILE A 66 -10.89 8.54 0.13
CA ILE A 66 -11.19 7.69 -1.02
C ILE A 66 -11.02 8.57 -2.26
N PRO A 67 -10.01 8.35 -3.09
CA PRO A 67 -9.88 9.06 -4.34
C PRO A 67 -10.88 8.51 -5.36
N LEU A 68 -11.61 9.39 -5.98
CA LEU A 68 -12.57 9.09 -7.05
C LEU A 68 -12.23 9.96 -8.25
N THR A 69 -11.43 9.41 -9.14
CA THR A 69 -10.96 10.09 -10.35
C THR A 69 -11.58 9.44 -11.60
N ASN A 70 -11.61 10.19 -12.69
CA ASN A 70 -12.16 9.70 -13.98
C ASN A 70 -13.62 9.23 -13.87
N LEU A 71 -14.44 9.97 -13.13
CA LEU A 71 -15.84 9.62 -12.89
C LEU A 71 -16.70 9.61 -14.19
N GLY A 72 -16.23 10.23 -15.29
CA GLY A 72 -16.98 10.33 -16.52
C GLY A 72 -18.32 11.03 -16.30
N GLN A 73 -19.41 10.32 -16.57
CA GLN A 73 -20.78 10.79 -16.33
C GLN A 73 -21.34 10.39 -14.95
N SER A 74 -20.51 9.78 -14.09
CA SER A 74 -20.95 9.35 -12.76
C SER A 74 -20.84 10.48 -11.73
N GLU A 75 -21.77 10.51 -10.80
CA GLU A 75 -21.81 11.43 -9.68
C GLU A 75 -21.80 10.66 -8.35
N ILE A 76 -21.25 11.28 -7.30
CA ILE A 76 -21.26 10.73 -5.96
C ILE A 76 -22.27 11.49 -5.13
N LEU A 77 -23.23 10.77 -4.56
CA LEU A 77 -24.33 11.30 -3.79
C LEU A 77 -24.37 10.67 -2.39
N ASN A 78 -25.09 11.31 -1.47
CA ASN A 78 -25.42 10.75 -0.14
C ASN A 78 -24.18 10.33 0.68
N TYR A 79 -23.05 11.02 0.54
CA TYR A 79 -21.82 10.73 1.26
C TYR A 79 -21.98 10.97 2.75
N THR A 80 -21.71 9.94 3.55
CA THR A 80 -21.71 9.98 5.02
C THR A 80 -20.60 9.11 5.59
N VAL A 81 -20.10 9.45 6.78
CA VAL A 81 -19.06 8.70 7.47
C VAL A 81 -19.40 8.57 8.95
N SER A 82 -19.18 7.39 9.51
CA SER A 82 -19.12 7.16 10.95
C SER A 82 -17.78 6.55 11.35
N MET A 83 -17.36 6.78 12.58
CA MET A 83 -16.15 6.22 13.18
C MET A 83 -16.52 5.57 14.52
N ASP A 84 -16.17 4.31 14.71
CA ASP A 84 -16.47 3.52 15.92
C ASP A 84 -17.96 3.61 16.33
N GLY A 85 -18.85 3.57 15.32
CA GLY A 85 -20.31 3.62 15.50
C GLY A 85 -20.89 5.01 15.80
N LYS A 86 -20.08 6.10 15.68
CA LYS A 86 -20.54 7.47 15.86
C LYS A 86 -20.46 8.22 14.54
N ASP A 87 -21.55 8.89 14.16
CA ASP A 87 -21.59 9.68 12.95
C ASP A 87 -20.66 10.88 13.06
N LEU A 88 -19.88 11.12 12.02
CA LEU A 88 -19.08 12.34 11.85
C LEU A 88 -19.96 13.47 11.30
N LYS A 89 -19.46 14.68 11.38
CA LYS A 89 -20.16 15.88 10.88
C LYS A 89 -19.58 16.31 9.54
N PHE A 90 -20.45 16.64 8.58
CA PHE A 90 -20.01 17.21 7.32
C PHE A 90 -19.49 18.63 7.50
N LYS A 91 -18.38 18.95 6.81
CA LYS A 91 -17.87 20.32 6.66
C LYS A 91 -17.20 20.53 5.31
N SER A 92 -17.06 21.77 4.90
CA SER A 92 -16.15 22.14 3.80
C SER A 92 -14.73 21.66 4.13
N TRP A 93 -14.11 20.91 3.21
CA TRP A 93 -12.82 20.29 3.49
C TRP A 93 -11.66 21.20 3.16
N ASN A 94 -10.68 21.27 4.05
CA ASN A 94 -9.41 21.95 3.84
C ASN A 94 -8.28 20.98 4.18
N ILE A 95 -7.45 20.63 3.19
CA ILE A 95 -6.33 19.68 3.33
C ILE A 95 -5.25 20.18 4.29
N ASP A 96 -5.11 21.50 4.46
CA ASP A 96 -4.06 22.11 5.29
C ASP A 96 -4.42 22.17 6.79
N GLU A 97 -5.64 21.76 7.16
CA GLU A 97 -6.05 21.74 8.56
C GLU A 97 -5.33 20.65 9.35
N SER A 98 -5.10 20.95 10.63
CA SER A 98 -4.50 20.01 11.58
C SER A 98 -5.42 18.83 11.90
N ILE A 99 -4.85 17.75 12.45
CA ILE A 99 -5.61 16.57 12.90
C ILE A 99 -6.73 16.95 13.89
N SER A 100 -6.48 17.88 14.81
CA SER A 100 -7.48 18.33 15.79
C SER A 100 -8.66 19.10 15.17
N GLN A 101 -8.42 19.78 14.04
CA GLN A 101 -9.48 20.50 13.32
C GLN A 101 -10.30 19.56 12.43
N LYS A 102 -9.71 18.48 11.93
CA LYS A 102 -10.37 17.44 11.11
C LYS A 102 -11.07 16.37 11.95
N ALA A 103 -10.66 16.18 13.21
CA ALA A 103 -11.20 15.16 14.09
C ALA A 103 -12.72 15.28 14.25
N GLY A 104 -13.45 14.18 13.98
CA GLY A 104 -14.93 14.14 14.06
C GLY A 104 -15.66 14.74 12.87
N TYR A 105 -14.93 15.06 11.78
CA TYR A 105 -15.50 15.63 10.56
C TYR A 105 -15.18 14.79 9.33
N TYR A 106 -16.03 14.92 8.31
CA TYR A 106 -15.81 14.44 6.96
C TYR A 106 -16.18 15.51 5.94
N GLY A 107 -15.72 15.39 4.71
CA GLY A 107 -16.01 16.36 3.65
C GLY A 107 -15.48 15.88 2.30
N ILE A 108 -15.57 16.74 1.31
CA ILE A 108 -15.14 16.46 -0.06
C ILE A 108 -14.04 17.45 -0.43
N ASN A 109 -12.92 16.93 -0.90
CA ASN A 109 -11.87 17.69 -1.55
C ASN A 109 -12.01 17.55 -3.06
N TYR A 110 -12.24 18.63 -3.77
CA TYR A 110 -12.32 18.60 -5.24
C TYR A 110 -10.94 18.75 -5.84
N VAL A 111 -10.59 17.83 -6.74
CA VAL A 111 -9.31 17.78 -7.46
C VAL A 111 -9.54 17.92 -8.97
N ASN A 112 -8.47 18.14 -9.75
CA ASN A 112 -8.58 18.46 -11.17
C ASN A 112 -9.36 17.45 -12.01
N ASN A 113 -9.45 16.20 -11.62
CA ASN A 113 -10.09 15.14 -12.42
C ASN A 113 -10.99 14.24 -11.54
N GLY A 114 -11.69 14.85 -10.58
CA GLY A 114 -12.58 14.11 -9.70
C GLY A 114 -12.68 14.71 -8.30
N MET A 115 -12.79 13.85 -7.30
CA MET A 115 -12.90 14.26 -5.91
C MET A 115 -12.27 13.24 -4.97
N GLU A 116 -12.01 13.67 -3.76
CA GLU A 116 -11.62 12.81 -2.65
C GLU A 116 -12.69 12.88 -1.56
N LEU A 117 -13.20 11.72 -1.14
CA LEU A 117 -14.09 11.62 0.00
C LEU A 117 -13.24 11.53 1.26
N CYS A 118 -13.08 12.65 1.96
CA CYS A 118 -12.15 12.80 3.06
C CYS A 118 -12.82 12.62 4.42
N PHE A 119 -12.10 12.02 5.38
CA PHE A 119 -12.54 11.90 6.78
C PHE A 119 -11.36 11.98 7.73
N GLY A 120 -11.53 12.77 8.78
CA GLY A 120 -10.46 13.14 9.69
C GLY A 120 -10.04 12.00 10.62
N LYS A 121 -8.73 11.87 10.84
CA LYS A 121 -8.19 11.09 11.95
C LYS A 121 -8.41 11.84 13.25
N THR A 122 -8.61 11.12 14.35
CA THR A 122 -8.75 11.70 15.70
C THR A 122 -7.48 11.56 16.51
N ASP A 123 -6.85 10.40 16.36
CA ASP A 123 -5.57 10.05 16.98
C ASP A 123 -4.89 8.95 16.13
N PHE A 124 -3.79 8.41 16.62
CA PHE A 124 -3.02 7.35 15.95
C PHE A 124 -3.33 5.94 16.48
N LYS A 125 -4.56 5.74 16.97
CA LYS A 125 -5.04 4.41 17.35
C LYS A 125 -5.75 3.71 16.20
N ARG A 126 -6.15 2.46 16.44
CA ARG A 126 -6.97 1.68 15.54
C ARG A 126 -8.42 2.10 15.65
N HIS A 127 -9.06 2.34 14.51
CA HIS A 127 -10.45 2.76 14.39
C HIS A 127 -11.14 2.03 13.27
N THR A 128 -12.44 1.87 13.40
CA THR A 128 -13.30 1.36 12.33
C THR A 128 -14.12 2.52 11.77
N PHE A 129 -13.94 2.79 10.47
CA PHE A 129 -14.77 3.74 9.74
C PHE A 129 -15.79 3.00 8.90
N VAL A 130 -17.03 3.51 8.88
CA VAL A 130 -18.06 3.09 7.93
C VAL A 130 -18.40 4.28 7.04
N ILE A 131 -18.17 4.11 5.76
CA ILE A 131 -18.31 5.14 4.73
C ILE A 131 -19.45 4.71 3.81
N LYS A 132 -20.42 5.59 3.58
CA LYS A 132 -21.57 5.28 2.70
C LYS A 132 -21.71 6.36 1.65
N TYR A 133 -21.97 5.96 0.42
CA TYR A 133 -22.25 6.86 -0.69
C TYR A 133 -23.00 6.14 -1.80
N THR A 134 -23.56 6.89 -2.72
CA THR A 134 -24.23 6.38 -3.93
C THR A 134 -23.42 6.82 -5.14
N ILE A 135 -23.18 5.91 -6.08
CA ILE A 135 -22.56 6.18 -7.37
C ILE A 135 -23.66 6.11 -8.42
N THR A 136 -23.88 7.19 -9.19
CA THR A 136 -24.72 7.13 -10.38
C THR A 136 -23.94 6.50 -11.52
N ASN A 137 -24.63 5.89 -12.47
CA ASN A 137 -24.00 5.28 -13.66
C ASN A 137 -22.84 4.30 -13.31
N PHE A 138 -22.95 3.58 -12.20
CA PHE A 138 -21.99 2.55 -11.83
C PHE A 138 -21.98 1.40 -12.85
N VAL A 139 -23.15 1.11 -13.43
CA VAL A 139 -23.32 0.27 -14.62
C VAL A 139 -23.56 1.18 -15.81
N PHE A 140 -22.89 0.93 -16.92
CA PHE A 140 -23.11 1.58 -18.20
C PHE A 140 -23.37 0.53 -19.30
N THR A 141 -23.73 0.96 -20.50
CA THR A 141 -24.04 0.04 -21.58
C THR A 141 -23.19 0.28 -22.82
N THR A 142 -22.78 -0.83 -23.47
CA THR A 142 -22.16 -0.85 -24.80
C THR A 142 -23.18 -1.34 -25.85
N SER A 143 -22.78 -1.55 -27.09
CA SER A 143 -23.66 -2.10 -28.13
C SER A 143 -24.14 -3.53 -27.82
N ASP A 144 -23.32 -4.33 -27.13
CA ASP A 144 -23.51 -5.77 -26.93
C ASP A 144 -23.75 -6.18 -25.48
N ALA A 145 -23.48 -5.32 -24.48
CA ALA A 145 -23.56 -5.68 -23.06
C ALA A 145 -23.92 -4.50 -22.15
N ASP A 146 -24.40 -4.80 -20.94
CA ASP A 146 -24.34 -3.90 -19.80
C ASP A 146 -23.08 -4.21 -19.00
N VAL A 147 -22.37 -3.21 -18.53
CA VAL A 147 -20.98 -3.35 -18.07
C VAL A 147 -20.74 -2.66 -16.75
N ILE A 148 -20.02 -3.31 -15.86
CA ILE A 148 -19.29 -2.66 -14.79
C ILE A 148 -17.81 -2.63 -15.17
N SER A 149 -17.18 -1.48 -15.07
CA SER A 149 -15.72 -1.31 -15.03
C SER A 149 -15.43 -0.22 -14.01
N TRP A 150 -15.12 -0.62 -12.77
CA TRP A 150 -15.02 0.32 -11.68
C TRP A 150 -13.83 0.00 -10.78
N ARG A 151 -13.04 1.04 -10.45
CA ARG A 151 -11.98 0.96 -9.45
C ARG A 151 -12.60 1.07 -8.06
N ILE A 152 -12.80 -0.10 -7.42
CA ILE A 152 -13.44 -0.21 -6.10
C ILE A 152 -12.55 0.41 -5.03
N PHE A 153 -11.26 0.07 -5.04
CA PHE A 153 -10.28 0.61 -4.12
C PHE A 153 -9.08 1.14 -4.88
N GLU A 154 -8.60 2.28 -4.44
CA GLU A 154 -7.32 2.82 -4.86
C GLU A 154 -6.49 3.17 -3.63
N TYR A 155 -5.19 2.96 -3.75
CA TYR A 155 -4.24 3.29 -2.72
C TYR A 155 -3.15 4.21 -3.28
N GLN A 156 -2.98 5.38 -2.69
CA GLN A 156 -2.11 6.41 -3.26
C GLN A 156 -0.77 6.60 -2.55
N ASN A 157 -0.50 5.88 -1.45
CA ASN A 157 0.69 6.16 -0.67
C ASN A 157 1.50 4.91 -0.37
N SER A 158 2.73 4.83 -0.91
CA SER A 158 3.71 3.75 -0.66
C SER A 158 4.09 3.57 0.83
N SER A 159 3.63 4.47 1.71
CA SER A 159 3.88 4.44 3.16
C SER A 159 2.77 3.76 3.97
N THR A 160 1.85 3.01 3.35
CA THR A 160 0.81 2.27 4.07
C THR A 160 1.00 0.77 3.88
N ASN A 161 0.71 0.03 4.92
CA ASN A 161 0.60 -1.41 4.88
C ASN A 161 -0.87 -1.77 4.73
N TRP A 162 -1.24 -2.49 3.67
CA TRP A 162 -2.61 -2.95 3.44
C TRP A 162 -2.63 -4.47 3.41
N GLU A 163 -3.36 -5.06 4.36
CA GLU A 163 -3.35 -6.50 4.56
C GLU A 163 -4.44 -7.20 3.74
N ASN A 164 -5.70 -6.78 3.91
CA ASN A 164 -6.84 -7.52 3.35
C ASN A 164 -7.92 -6.62 2.78
N PHE A 165 -8.66 -7.15 1.79
CA PHE A 165 -9.93 -6.59 1.38
C PHE A 165 -10.97 -7.68 1.07
N THR A 166 -12.24 -7.31 1.13
CA THR A 166 -13.36 -8.07 0.58
C THR A 166 -14.32 -7.13 -0.13
N VAL A 167 -14.90 -7.59 -1.22
CA VAL A 167 -15.98 -6.89 -1.93
C VAL A 167 -17.12 -7.86 -2.16
N ASN A 168 -18.33 -7.46 -1.77
CA ASN A 168 -19.55 -8.21 -2.03
C ASN A 168 -20.49 -7.31 -2.84
N ILE A 169 -20.93 -7.78 -4.00
CA ILE A 169 -21.84 -7.02 -4.85
C ILE A 169 -23.12 -7.80 -5.07
N LYS A 170 -24.21 -7.16 -4.74
CA LYS A 170 -25.58 -7.65 -4.92
C LYS A 170 -26.36 -6.74 -5.83
N SER A 171 -27.47 -7.24 -6.34
CA SER A 171 -28.41 -6.45 -7.12
C SER A 171 -29.85 -6.81 -6.76
N PHE A 172 -30.80 -6.20 -7.44
CA PHE A 172 -32.23 -6.51 -7.36
C PHE A 172 -32.58 -7.92 -7.84
N TYR A 173 -31.62 -8.62 -8.48
CA TYR A 173 -31.75 -10.03 -8.87
C TYR A 173 -30.47 -10.79 -8.49
N SER A 174 -30.60 -12.11 -8.40
CA SER A 174 -29.47 -13.00 -8.09
C SER A 174 -28.62 -13.22 -9.34
N PHE A 175 -27.32 -12.96 -9.25
CA PHE A 175 -26.40 -13.17 -10.37
C PHE A 175 -26.23 -14.66 -10.64
N PRO A 176 -26.25 -15.09 -11.91
CA PRO A 176 -25.96 -16.47 -12.26
C PRO A 176 -24.46 -16.79 -12.09
N ASP A 177 -24.11 -18.00 -11.70
CA ASP A 177 -22.72 -18.45 -11.55
C ASP A 177 -21.93 -18.39 -12.86
N THR A 178 -22.61 -18.26 -14.01
CA THR A 178 -22.02 -18.11 -15.35
C THR A 178 -21.76 -16.67 -15.76
N LEU A 179 -21.98 -15.71 -14.86
CA LEU A 179 -21.68 -14.31 -15.14
C LEU A 179 -20.17 -14.12 -15.29
N ASP A 180 -19.77 -13.47 -16.37
CA ASP A 180 -18.38 -13.15 -16.61
C ASP A 180 -17.89 -12.01 -15.70
N VAL A 181 -16.92 -12.29 -14.85
CA VAL A 181 -16.38 -11.35 -13.88
C VAL A 181 -14.84 -11.40 -13.87
N TRP A 182 -14.21 -10.23 -13.83
CA TRP A 182 -12.75 -10.09 -13.74
C TRP A 182 -12.38 -9.14 -12.61
N GLY A 183 -11.27 -9.45 -11.95
CA GLY A 183 -10.64 -8.59 -10.96
C GLY A 183 -9.23 -8.21 -11.42
N TYR A 184 -8.85 -6.92 -11.29
CA TYR A 184 -7.53 -6.44 -11.69
C TYR A 184 -6.86 -5.72 -10.53
N GLY A 185 -5.53 -5.74 -10.55
CA GLY A 185 -4.70 -4.94 -9.65
C GLY A 185 -4.39 -5.62 -8.31
N TYR A 186 -4.70 -6.87 -8.10
CA TYR A 186 -4.44 -7.60 -6.86
C TYR A 186 -4.25 -9.09 -7.11
N LYS A 187 -3.62 -9.77 -6.17
CA LYS A 187 -3.57 -11.23 -6.12
C LYS A 187 -4.79 -11.75 -5.34
N GLY A 188 -5.60 -12.57 -5.98
CA GLY A 188 -6.79 -13.12 -5.33
C GLY A 188 -7.86 -13.56 -6.30
N TYR A 189 -9.12 -13.43 -5.90
CA TYR A 189 -10.26 -14.01 -6.59
C TYR A 189 -11.33 -12.96 -6.91
N ALA A 190 -11.97 -13.13 -8.08
CA ALA A 190 -13.24 -12.51 -8.45
C ALA A 190 -14.14 -13.59 -9.04
N TYR A 191 -15.29 -13.84 -8.45
CA TYR A 191 -16.21 -14.89 -8.88
C TYR A 191 -17.64 -14.58 -8.44
N VAL A 192 -18.62 -15.32 -9.01
CA VAL A 192 -19.99 -15.30 -8.51
C VAL A 192 -20.22 -16.49 -7.59
N LYS A 193 -20.81 -16.23 -6.43
CA LYS A 193 -21.23 -17.25 -5.48
C LYS A 193 -22.45 -16.77 -4.70
N ASP A 194 -23.39 -17.67 -4.48
CA ASP A 194 -24.63 -17.40 -3.76
C ASP A 194 -25.40 -16.18 -4.33
N GLY A 195 -25.34 -16.00 -5.66
CA GLY A 195 -25.99 -14.91 -6.38
C GLY A 195 -25.35 -13.54 -6.21
N MET A 196 -24.12 -13.48 -5.74
CA MET A 196 -23.33 -12.25 -5.52
C MET A 196 -21.99 -12.35 -6.22
N ILE A 197 -21.46 -11.21 -6.71
CA ILE A 197 -20.06 -11.11 -7.06
C ILE A 197 -19.27 -10.94 -5.77
N GLN A 198 -18.23 -11.76 -5.61
CA GLN A 198 -17.32 -11.72 -4.47
C GLN A 198 -15.89 -11.54 -4.94
N MET A 199 -15.14 -10.67 -4.27
CA MET A 199 -13.73 -10.44 -4.52
C MET A 199 -12.96 -10.41 -3.19
N SER A 200 -11.76 -10.95 -3.18
CA SER A 200 -10.86 -10.88 -2.04
C SER A 200 -9.42 -11.11 -2.49
N ASN A 201 -8.46 -10.58 -1.75
CA ASN A 201 -7.05 -10.91 -1.94
C ASN A 201 -6.70 -12.26 -1.31
N GLU A 202 -5.61 -12.85 -1.80
CA GLU A 202 -4.93 -14.01 -1.22
C GLU A 202 -3.49 -13.61 -0.89
N GLY A 203 -3.15 -13.59 0.41
CA GLY A 203 -1.87 -13.10 0.87
C GLY A 203 -1.73 -11.57 0.76
N ASP A 204 -0.52 -11.08 0.61
CA ASP A 204 -0.24 -9.65 0.53
C ASP A 204 -0.91 -9.01 -0.70
N MET A 205 -1.39 -7.79 -0.56
CA MET A 205 -2.06 -7.07 -1.67
C MET A 205 -1.18 -6.94 -2.92
N GLY A 206 0.12 -6.79 -2.76
CA GLY A 206 1.11 -6.71 -3.85
C GLY A 206 1.00 -5.47 -4.75
N THR A 207 -0.16 -4.81 -4.77
CA THR A 207 -0.50 -3.67 -5.63
C THR A 207 -1.33 -2.62 -4.90
N ASN A 208 -1.66 -1.52 -5.59
CA ASN A 208 -2.24 -0.32 -4.99
C ASN A 208 -3.72 -0.11 -5.35
N TYR A 209 -4.35 -1.01 -6.11
CA TYR A 209 -5.72 -0.80 -6.57
C TYR A 209 -6.48 -2.12 -6.75
N VAL A 210 -7.79 -2.02 -6.74
CA VAL A 210 -8.73 -3.13 -7.02
C VAL A 210 -9.75 -2.63 -8.01
N VAL A 211 -9.75 -3.23 -9.21
CA VAL A 211 -10.76 -2.96 -10.24
C VAL A 211 -11.64 -4.17 -10.41
N LEU A 212 -12.94 -3.94 -10.48
CA LEU A 212 -13.94 -4.90 -10.92
C LEU A 212 -14.33 -4.64 -12.36
N GLN A 213 -14.41 -5.68 -13.16
CA GLN A 213 -15.11 -5.70 -14.44
C GLN A 213 -16.13 -6.84 -14.44
N ALA A 214 -17.32 -6.57 -14.94
CA ALA A 214 -18.35 -7.58 -15.12
C ALA A 214 -19.16 -7.33 -16.40
N LYS A 215 -19.51 -8.40 -17.12
CA LYS A 215 -20.31 -8.38 -18.36
C LYS A 215 -21.69 -8.96 -18.08
N PHE A 216 -22.72 -8.15 -18.23
CA PHE A 216 -24.10 -8.57 -18.11
C PHE A 216 -24.75 -8.67 -19.50
N PRO A 217 -25.77 -9.51 -19.70
CA PRO A 217 -26.59 -9.45 -20.90
C PRO A 217 -27.14 -8.04 -21.12
N LYS A 218 -27.11 -7.59 -22.36
CA LYS A 218 -27.66 -6.28 -22.74
C LYS A 218 -29.11 -6.13 -22.27
N GLY A 219 -29.44 -5.00 -21.66
CA GLY A 219 -30.77 -4.70 -21.15
C GLY A 219 -31.07 -5.35 -19.79
N THR A 220 -30.06 -5.78 -19.05
CA THR A 220 -30.23 -6.24 -17.67
C THR A 220 -30.64 -5.11 -16.73
N PHE A 221 -30.11 -3.92 -16.96
CA PHE A 221 -30.41 -2.70 -16.22
C PHE A 221 -31.16 -1.68 -17.07
N GLU A 222 -31.77 -0.69 -16.44
CA GLU A 222 -32.65 0.30 -17.06
C GLU A 222 -31.94 1.67 -17.17
N ASN A 223 -32.21 2.43 -18.25
CA ASN A 223 -31.78 3.82 -18.41
C ASN A 223 -30.26 4.06 -18.30
N LEU A 224 -29.46 3.10 -18.75
CA LEU A 224 -28.02 3.21 -18.69
C LEU A 224 -27.46 4.25 -19.66
N VAL A 225 -26.36 4.87 -19.24
CA VAL A 225 -25.55 5.76 -20.11
C VAL A 225 -24.64 4.95 -21.03
N THR A 226 -24.27 5.56 -22.15
CA THR A 226 -23.24 5.06 -23.07
C THR A 226 -22.02 5.98 -23.02
N TYR A 227 -20.84 5.41 -23.25
CA TYR A 227 -19.61 6.16 -23.43
C TYR A 227 -19.14 6.01 -24.88
N SER A 228 -18.83 7.11 -25.52
CA SER A 228 -18.44 7.13 -26.93
C SER A 228 -17.13 6.42 -27.25
N GLU A 229 -16.28 6.28 -26.25
CA GLU A 229 -14.99 5.57 -26.33
C GLU A 229 -15.12 4.05 -26.32
N PHE A 230 -16.30 3.50 -25.96
CA PHE A 230 -16.54 2.07 -25.86
C PHE A 230 -17.74 1.67 -26.74
N GLU A 231 -17.49 1.09 -27.90
CA GLU A 231 -18.55 0.56 -28.76
C GLU A 231 -19.04 -0.80 -28.27
N THR A 232 -18.12 -1.66 -27.86
CA THR A 232 -18.39 -3.04 -27.42
C THR A 232 -17.81 -3.28 -26.03
N PHE A 233 -18.21 -4.41 -25.43
CA PHE A 233 -17.58 -4.87 -24.18
C PHE A 233 -16.08 -5.13 -24.35
N ASP A 234 -15.66 -5.62 -25.53
CA ASP A 234 -14.25 -5.93 -25.77
C ASP A 234 -13.37 -4.67 -25.72
N ASP A 235 -13.88 -3.51 -26.16
CA ASP A 235 -13.15 -2.23 -26.02
C ASP A 235 -12.89 -1.89 -24.55
N VAL A 236 -13.88 -2.13 -23.67
CA VAL A 236 -13.73 -1.91 -22.22
C VAL A 236 -12.73 -2.91 -21.61
N LYS A 237 -12.77 -4.14 -22.10
CA LYS A 237 -11.88 -5.20 -21.62
C LYS A 237 -10.43 -4.93 -22.03
N ASP A 238 -10.19 -4.53 -23.26
CA ASP A 238 -8.85 -4.21 -23.77
C ASP A 238 -8.23 -3.06 -23.01
N MET A 239 -9.00 -2.01 -22.69
CA MET A 239 -8.53 -0.91 -21.83
C MET A 239 -8.04 -1.38 -20.45
N ASN A 240 -8.76 -2.32 -19.84
CA ASN A 240 -8.33 -2.87 -18.53
C ASN A 240 -7.16 -3.86 -18.69
N ASP A 241 -7.12 -4.63 -19.79
CA ASP A 241 -6.07 -5.59 -20.08
C ASP A 241 -4.74 -4.91 -20.45
N GLU A 242 -4.72 -3.70 -21.03
CA GLU A 242 -3.49 -2.91 -21.27
C GLU A 242 -2.75 -2.58 -19.96
N GLY A 243 -3.48 -2.42 -18.85
CA GLY A 243 -2.91 -2.23 -17.53
C GLY A 243 -2.64 -3.54 -16.75
N LYS A 244 -2.86 -4.68 -17.39
CA LYS A 244 -2.79 -5.99 -16.77
C LYS A 244 -1.36 -6.36 -16.39
N PHE A 245 -1.10 -6.48 -15.10
CA PHE A 245 0.00 -7.31 -14.62
C PHE A 245 -0.43 -8.77 -14.81
N GLU A 246 0.22 -9.50 -15.72
CA GLU A 246 0.16 -10.95 -15.65
C GLU A 246 0.77 -11.36 -14.32
N TYR A 247 -0.09 -11.84 -13.43
CA TYR A 247 0.37 -12.40 -12.16
C TYR A 247 0.99 -13.75 -12.47
N ASP A 248 2.31 -13.76 -12.59
CA ASP A 248 3.05 -15.01 -12.63
C ASP A 248 3.10 -15.54 -11.19
N TYR A 249 2.21 -16.49 -10.89
CA TYR A 249 2.15 -17.18 -9.60
C TYR A 249 3.51 -17.82 -9.21
N ASP A 250 4.39 -18.01 -10.18
CA ASP A 250 5.73 -18.56 -9.97
C ASP A 250 6.75 -17.49 -9.51
N LEU A 251 6.47 -16.19 -9.70
CA LEU A 251 7.35 -15.09 -9.24
C LEU A 251 7.27 -14.81 -7.73
N ASP A 252 6.22 -15.24 -7.05
CA ASP A 252 6.08 -15.05 -5.58
C ASP A 252 7.12 -15.81 -4.75
N ASN A 253 7.92 -16.64 -5.39
CA ASN A 253 9.08 -17.26 -4.80
C ASN A 253 10.33 -16.92 -5.63
N GLU A 254 10.81 -15.66 -5.57
CA GLU A 254 12.11 -15.28 -6.10
C GLU A 254 13.18 -16.35 -5.72
N TYR A 255 13.01 -16.94 -4.53
CA TYR A 255 13.84 -18.04 -4.05
C TYR A 255 13.53 -19.39 -4.71
N SER A 256 12.26 -19.75 -4.98
CA SER A 256 11.89 -21.06 -5.54
C SER A 256 12.31 -21.21 -7.00
N ASN A 257 12.29 -20.12 -7.76
CA ASN A 257 12.63 -20.08 -9.18
C ASN A 257 14.13 -19.95 -9.46
N LEU A 258 14.94 -19.71 -8.42
CA LEU A 258 16.38 -19.66 -8.56
C LEU A 258 16.95 -21.07 -8.83
N SER A 259 17.93 -21.15 -9.73
CA SER A 259 18.78 -22.33 -9.86
C SER A 259 19.43 -22.67 -8.51
N THR A 260 19.91 -23.89 -8.32
CA THR A 260 20.58 -24.30 -7.07
C THR A 260 21.70 -23.34 -6.66
N LEU A 261 22.47 -22.82 -7.61
CA LEU A 261 23.49 -21.80 -7.37
C LEU A 261 22.88 -20.44 -7.02
N GLY A 262 21.76 -20.07 -7.64
CA GLY A 262 21.01 -18.86 -7.32
C GLY A 262 20.44 -18.88 -5.91
N LYS A 263 19.90 -20.02 -5.44
CA LYS A 263 19.43 -20.21 -4.07
C LYS A 263 20.53 -20.05 -3.03
N ILE A 264 21.68 -20.64 -3.31
CA ILE A 264 22.88 -20.50 -2.45
C ILE A 264 23.30 -19.04 -2.40
N TRP A 265 23.33 -18.35 -3.56
CA TRP A 265 23.71 -16.95 -3.64
C TRP A 265 22.72 -16.01 -2.92
N TYR A 266 21.41 -16.26 -3.05
CA TYR A 266 20.37 -15.51 -2.35
C TYR A 266 20.52 -15.62 -0.82
N ILE A 267 20.77 -16.81 -0.30
CA ILE A 267 21.04 -17.03 1.13
C ILE A 267 22.32 -16.31 1.56
N ILE A 268 23.40 -16.43 0.80
CA ILE A 268 24.68 -15.77 1.09
C ILE A 268 24.51 -14.24 1.09
N LYS A 269 23.81 -13.67 0.11
CA LYS A 269 23.51 -12.24 0.01
C LYS A 269 22.77 -11.75 1.26
N ASN A 270 21.73 -12.46 1.70
CA ASN A 270 20.94 -12.10 2.86
C ASN A 270 21.75 -12.24 4.17
N ILE A 271 22.56 -13.27 4.32
CA ILE A 271 23.46 -13.43 5.47
C ILE A 271 24.49 -12.29 5.50
N ILE A 272 25.12 -11.97 4.37
CA ILE A 272 26.12 -10.89 4.30
C ILE A 272 25.46 -9.54 4.60
N SER A 273 24.30 -9.25 4.05
CA SER A 273 23.63 -7.97 4.25
C SER A 273 23.16 -7.74 5.69
N THR A 274 22.82 -8.82 6.41
CA THR A 274 22.27 -8.73 7.77
C THR A 274 23.35 -8.94 8.84
N VAL A 275 24.19 -9.96 8.67
CA VAL A 275 25.16 -10.36 9.71
C VAL A 275 26.43 -9.53 9.65
N PHE A 276 26.87 -9.14 8.46
CA PHE A 276 28.13 -8.42 8.30
C PHE A 276 28.15 -7.04 8.96
N PRO A 277 27.13 -6.18 8.79
CA PRO A 277 27.07 -4.88 9.50
C PRO A 277 27.06 -5.06 11.01
N PHE A 278 26.34 -6.06 11.51
CA PHE A 278 26.28 -6.36 12.94
C PHE A 278 27.63 -6.88 13.47
N ALA A 279 28.26 -7.80 12.77
CA ALA A 279 29.58 -8.33 13.11
C ALA A 279 30.67 -7.23 13.09
N LEU A 280 30.61 -6.35 12.08
CA LEU A 280 31.49 -5.19 11.97
C LEU A 280 31.29 -4.23 13.15
N PHE A 281 30.06 -3.95 13.54
CA PHE A 281 29.73 -3.11 14.68
C PHE A 281 30.25 -3.70 15.99
N VAL A 282 30.02 -4.99 16.23
CA VAL A 282 30.51 -5.70 17.42
C VAL A 282 32.04 -5.71 17.45
N TRP A 283 32.68 -5.96 16.31
CA TRP A 283 34.13 -5.94 16.19
C TRP A 283 34.73 -4.56 16.51
N ILE A 284 34.17 -3.47 15.96
CA ILE A 284 34.55 -2.09 16.25
C ILE A 284 34.36 -1.80 17.75
N ALA A 285 33.24 -2.18 18.33
CA ALA A 285 32.95 -1.98 19.75
C ALA A 285 33.97 -2.71 20.65
N VAL A 286 34.30 -3.97 20.33
CA VAL A 286 35.31 -4.77 21.06
C VAL A 286 36.70 -4.14 20.91
N MET A 287 37.07 -3.67 19.73
CA MET A 287 38.37 -3.01 19.51
C MET A 287 38.48 -1.67 20.26
N CYS A 288 37.37 -0.94 20.39
CA CYS A 288 37.33 0.31 21.15
C CYS A 288 37.40 0.10 22.68
N THR A 289 37.07 -1.11 23.19
CA THR A 289 37.09 -1.42 24.64
C THR A 289 38.38 -2.05 25.14
N LYS A 290 39.27 -2.51 24.22
CA LYS A 290 40.57 -3.10 24.67
C LYS A 290 41.51 -2.01 25.20
N PRO A 291 42.04 -2.17 26.44
CA PRO A 291 42.90 -1.18 27.08
C PRO A 291 44.30 -1.05 26.47
N GLU A 292 44.66 -1.94 25.54
CA GLU A 292 46.00 -2.02 24.92
C GLU A 292 46.19 -1.04 23.73
N PHE A 293 45.14 -0.39 23.25
CA PHE A 293 45.22 0.59 22.16
C PHE A 293 45.62 1.98 22.70
N GLY A 294 46.92 2.22 22.86
CA GLY A 294 47.46 3.56 23.16
C GLY A 294 47.33 4.54 21.98
N TYR A 295 47.56 5.83 22.28
CA TYR A 295 47.41 6.93 21.34
C TYR A 295 48.16 6.73 19.99
N LYS A 296 49.26 5.98 19.95
CA LYS A 296 49.99 5.63 18.75
C LYS A 296 49.24 4.71 17.78
N ASP A 297 48.27 3.98 18.26
CA ASP A 297 47.53 2.98 17.48
C ASP A 297 46.25 3.54 16.81
N ASN A 298 45.85 4.79 17.11
CA ASN A 298 44.70 5.42 16.44
C ASN A 298 44.91 5.54 14.91
N LYS A 299 46.14 5.77 14.44
CA LYS A 299 46.44 5.77 13.01
C LYS A 299 46.29 4.38 12.39
N LYS A 300 46.59 3.33 13.15
CA LYS A 300 46.47 1.95 12.72
C LYS A 300 45.00 1.54 12.68
N LEU A 301 44.20 1.93 13.68
CA LEU A 301 42.77 1.72 13.71
C LEU A 301 42.03 2.44 12.56
N ILE A 302 42.34 3.71 12.32
CA ILE A 302 41.80 4.48 11.19
C ILE A 302 42.16 3.82 9.85
N ARG A 303 43.37 3.30 9.73
CA ARG A 303 43.83 2.59 8.53
C ARG A 303 43.07 1.30 8.31
N ILE A 304 42.81 0.52 9.35
CA ILE A 304 42.02 -0.71 9.31
C ILE A 304 40.56 -0.41 8.94
N ILE A 305 39.94 0.60 9.57
CA ILE A 305 38.57 1.03 9.26
C ILE A 305 38.45 1.45 7.77
N ARG A 306 39.46 2.19 7.28
CA ARG A 306 39.52 2.62 5.88
C ARG A 306 39.64 1.43 4.93
N GLN A 307 40.50 0.48 5.23
CA GLN A 307 40.65 -0.75 4.44
C GLN A 307 39.37 -1.58 4.45
N CYS A 308 38.67 -1.72 5.57
CA CYS A 308 37.38 -2.41 5.64
C CYS A 308 36.29 -1.70 4.82
N LEU A 309 36.26 -0.37 4.84
CA LEU A 309 35.34 0.42 4.02
C LEU A 309 35.64 0.30 2.52
N GLU A 310 36.92 0.27 2.14
CA GLU A 310 37.34 0.05 0.75
C GLU A 310 36.95 -1.35 0.25
N ILE A 311 37.15 -2.38 1.06
CA ILE A 311 36.72 -3.76 0.75
C ILE A 311 35.19 -3.82 0.62
N PHE A 312 34.44 -3.18 1.52
CA PHE A 312 33.00 -3.11 1.45
C PHE A 312 32.51 -2.40 0.17
N LEU A 313 33.15 -1.33 -0.22
CA LEU A 313 32.84 -0.59 -1.45
C LEU A 313 33.09 -1.46 -2.70
N VAL A 314 34.20 -2.17 -2.73
CA VAL A 314 34.53 -3.11 -3.83
C VAL A 314 33.52 -4.25 -3.91
N ILE A 315 33.12 -4.83 -2.78
CA ILE A 315 32.09 -5.89 -2.74
C ILE A 315 30.76 -5.33 -3.23
N LYS A 316 30.38 -4.11 -2.81
CA LYS A 316 29.13 -3.48 -3.23
C LYS A 316 29.13 -3.18 -4.74
N ILE A 317 30.23 -2.70 -5.28
CA ILE A 317 30.40 -2.45 -6.73
C ILE A 317 30.34 -3.77 -7.50
N PHE A 318 30.98 -4.83 -7.01
CA PHE A 318 30.97 -6.15 -7.64
C PHE A 318 29.58 -6.77 -7.64
N ILE A 319 28.81 -6.62 -6.55
CA ILE A 319 27.40 -7.05 -6.47
C ILE A 319 26.54 -6.24 -7.45
N MET A 320 26.75 -4.92 -7.56
CA MET A 320 26.02 -4.08 -8.53
C MET A 320 26.37 -4.45 -10.00
N GLN A 321 27.62 -4.82 -10.29
CA GLN A 321 28.00 -5.25 -11.64
C GLN A 321 27.42 -6.61 -12.02
N ILE A 322 27.31 -7.54 -11.07
CA ILE A 322 26.64 -8.83 -11.32
C ILE A 322 25.13 -8.63 -11.58
N HIS A 323 24.50 -7.64 -10.93
CA HIS A 323 23.08 -7.31 -11.15
C HIS A 323 22.80 -6.66 -12.52
N LEU A 324 23.82 -6.21 -13.22
CA LEU A 324 23.73 -5.68 -14.59
C LEU A 324 23.99 -6.73 -15.67
N PHE A 325 24.37 -7.95 -15.29
CA PHE A 325 24.70 -9.05 -16.20
C PHE A 325 23.80 -10.29 -16.06
N ILE A 326 22.81 -10.26 -15.16
CA ILE A 326 21.72 -11.22 -15.02
C ILE A 326 20.39 -10.52 -15.36
#